data_132f4f09c84b16752e7fecd1028a83dc
#
_entry.id   132f4f09c84b16752e7fecd1028a83dc
#
_cell.length_a   1.000
_cell.length_b   1.000
_cell.length_c   1.000
_cell.angle_alpha   90.00
_cell.angle_beta   90.00
_cell.angle_gamma   90.00
#
_symmetry.space_group_name_H-M   'P 1'
#
loop_
_entity.id
_entity.type
_entity.pdbx_description
1 polymer ?
#
loop_
_entity_poly.entity_id
_entity_poly.type
_entity_poly.pdbx_seq_one_letter_code
_entity_poly.pdbx_strand_id
1 'polypeptide(L)'
;SACLIGARFREQLDGRFAALYHDLERGTDAIAYVDPYADIESFRRRDEARVGLVELVQGIMDERVAEGPPPDDERDLLDVLMSIRDPDGTLRFSADEVTGMFISMMFAGHHTTSGTAAWTLIELLRHPAEMAKVTAELDDLFADGSDVSYQALREIPHLEAAIKEALRLHPPLILVLRKATRDLDLAGHRIAEGTLVGASLSVSNRLPECFDEPDSFVPDRYIAPREDDLANPWTWIPFGAGRHRCVGAAFALMQLKAIFCVLLQDWELEAAQPPETYRNDHSKMVVQLAQPCVARYRRRRRDA
;
A
#
# COMPACT_ATOMS: atom_id res chain seq x y z
N SER A 1 6.44 8.50 -5.40
CA SER A 1 6.89 8.21 -6.78
C SER A 1 8.37 7.84 -6.84
N ALA A 2 9.29 8.63 -6.25
CA ALA A 2 10.72 8.35 -6.33
C ALA A 2 11.11 6.91 -5.95
N CYS A 3 10.55 6.38 -4.85
CA CYS A 3 10.85 5.02 -4.40
C CYS A 3 10.24 3.91 -5.26
N LEU A 4 9.16 4.18 -6.00
CA LEU A 4 8.48 3.17 -6.83
C LEU A 4 8.94 3.20 -8.29
N ILE A 5 9.23 4.39 -8.80
CA ILE A 5 9.49 4.61 -10.23
C ILE A 5 10.93 5.03 -10.46
N GLY A 6 11.54 5.74 -9.51
CA GLY A 6 12.90 6.25 -9.52
C GLY A 6 12.98 7.75 -9.25
N ALA A 7 14.13 8.19 -8.78
CA ALA A 7 14.38 9.60 -8.47
C ALA A 7 14.36 10.45 -9.74
N ARG A 8 15.09 10.01 -10.77
CA ARG A 8 15.20 10.70 -12.05
C ARG A 8 13.85 10.94 -12.71
N PHE A 9 12.99 9.92 -12.78
CA PHE A 9 11.62 10.09 -13.29
C PHE A 9 10.83 11.07 -12.42
N ARG A 10 10.97 11.02 -11.10
CA ARG A 10 10.29 11.95 -10.19
C ARG A 10 10.68 13.40 -10.42
N GLU A 11 11.92 13.68 -10.72
CA GLU A 11 12.46 15.02 -11.01
C GLU A 11 11.93 15.58 -12.34
N GLN A 12 11.69 14.71 -13.32
CA GLN A 12 11.09 15.08 -14.61
C GLN A 12 9.57 15.35 -14.54
N LEU A 13 8.90 14.97 -13.42
CA LEU A 13 7.48 15.26 -13.22
C LEU A 13 7.28 16.71 -12.74
N ASP A 14 6.45 17.44 -13.43
CA ASP A 14 6.04 18.81 -13.10
C ASP A 14 4.68 18.88 -12.37
N GLY A 15 4.18 20.10 -12.15
CA GLY A 15 2.86 20.33 -11.55
C GLY A 15 1.69 19.82 -12.40
N ARG A 16 1.86 19.66 -13.71
CA ARG A 16 0.86 19.12 -14.64
C ARG A 16 0.56 17.65 -14.31
N PHE A 17 1.61 16.87 -13.98
CA PHE A 17 1.44 15.48 -13.56
C PHE A 17 0.50 15.36 -12.35
N ALA A 18 0.70 16.19 -11.33
CA ALA A 18 -0.10 16.12 -10.11
C ALA A 18 -1.59 16.44 -10.39
N ALA A 19 -1.86 17.41 -11.26
CA ALA A 19 -3.23 17.78 -11.65
C ALA A 19 -3.91 16.63 -12.44
N LEU A 20 -3.23 16.09 -13.45
CA LEU A 20 -3.74 14.97 -14.26
C LEU A 20 -3.96 13.71 -13.41
N TYR A 21 -3.02 13.40 -12.53
CA TYR A 21 -3.16 12.26 -11.63
C TYR A 21 -4.36 12.40 -10.69
N HIS A 22 -4.59 13.61 -10.17
CA HIS A 22 -5.75 13.91 -9.32
C HIS A 22 -7.09 13.75 -10.06
N ASP A 23 -7.18 14.22 -11.30
CA ASP A 23 -8.39 14.04 -12.12
C ASP A 23 -8.63 12.58 -12.49
N LEU A 24 -7.56 11.83 -12.78
CA LEU A 24 -7.63 10.40 -13.00
C LEU A 24 -8.13 9.67 -11.75
N GLU A 25 -7.62 10.01 -10.57
CA GLU A 25 -7.98 9.39 -9.29
C GLU A 25 -9.46 9.65 -8.93
N ARG A 26 -9.96 10.87 -9.18
CA ARG A 26 -11.37 11.21 -8.97
C ARG A 26 -12.34 10.40 -9.84
N GLY A 27 -11.89 9.92 -10.99
CA GLY A 27 -12.66 9.05 -11.89
C GLY A 27 -12.60 7.56 -11.51
N THR A 28 -11.93 7.17 -10.43
CA THR A 28 -11.91 5.79 -9.92
C THR A 28 -13.01 5.59 -8.87
N ASP A 29 -14.26 5.68 -9.30
CA ASP A 29 -15.45 5.48 -8.47
C ASP A 29 -15.85 3.99 -8.44
N ALA A 30 -16.59 3.57 -7.39
CA ALA A 30 -17.16 2.23 -7.29
C ALA A 30 -18.09 1.85 -8.47
N ILE A 31 -18.68 2.83 -9.12
CA ILE A 31 -19.45 2.67 -10.36
C ILE A 31 -18.64 1.98 -11.48
N ALA A 32 -17.31 2.16 -11.50
CA ALA A 32 -16.43 1.52 -12.47
C ALA A 32 -16.46 -0.02 -12.41
N TYR A 33 -16.85 -0.62 -11.30
CA TYR A 33 -17.05 -2.07 -11.18
C TYR A 33 -18.31 -2.57 -11.88
N VAL A 34 -19.31 -1.69 -12.01
CA VAL A 34 -20.60 -2.03 -12.64
C VAL A 34 -20.60 -1.66 -14.12
N ASP A 35 -20.17 -0.44 -14.41
CA ASP A 35 -20.03 0.08 -15.76
C ASP A 35 -18.80 1.00 -15.86
N PRO A 36 -17.64 0.47 -16.28
CA PRO A 36 -16.40 1.26 -16.40
C PRO A 36 -16.44 2.26 -17.57
N TYR A 37 -17.45 2.18 -18.43
CA TYR A 37 -17.63 3.01 -19.62
C TYR A 37 -18.83 3.95 -19.51
N ALA A 38 -19.40 4.11 -18.31
CA ALA A 38 -20.52 5.03 -18.09
C ALA A 38 -20.17 6.46 -18.57
N ASP A 39 -21.08 7.07 -19.31
CA ASP A 39 -20.90 8.44 -19.82
C ASP A 39 -21.24 9.45 -18.72
N ILE A 40 -20.32 9.61 -17.75
CA ILE A 40 -20.41 10.56 -16.65
C ILE A 40 -19.20 11.51 -16.67
N GLU A 41 -19.37 12.70 -16.14
CA GLU A 41 -18.33 13.75 -16.19
C GLU A 41 -17.01 13.31 -15.54
N SER A 42 -17.06 12.59 -14.41
CA SER A 42 -15.85 12.10 -13.74
C SER A 42 -15.06 11.11 -14.60
N PHE A 43 -15.75 10.29 -15.42
CA PHE A 43 -15.09 9.34 -16.31
C PHE A 43 -14.52 10.03 -17.56
N ARG A 44 -15.21 11.02 -18.10
CA ARG A 44 -14.65 11.85 -19.19
C ARG A 44 -13.36 12.54 -18.75
N ARG A 45 -13.36 13.17 -17.57
CA ARG A 45 -12.15 13.80 -17.02
C ARG A 45 -11.03 12.79 -16.75
N ARG A 46 -11.37 11.61 -16.24
CA ARG A 46 -10.42 10.50 -16.06
C ARG A 46 -9.73 10.13 -17.38
N ASP A 47 -10.52 9.98 -18.45
CA ASP A 47 -10.04 9.54 -19.74
C ASP A 47 -9.18 10.63 -20.41
N GLU A 48 -9.59 11.89 -20.32
CA GLU A 48 -8.79 13.07 -20.74
C GLU A 48 -7.46 13.15 -19.95
N ALA A 49 -7.51 12.97 -18.63
CA ALA A 49 -6.33 12.97 -17.78
C ALA A 49 -5.37 11.84 -18.15
N ARG A 50 -5.91 10.65 -18.48
CA ARG A 50 -5.09 9.54 -18.95
C ARG A 50 -4.35 9.87 -20.24
N VAL A 51 -5.00 10.50 -21.21
CA VAL A 51 -4.35 10.94 -22.45
C VAL A 51 -3.22 11.91 -22.15
N GLY A 52 -3.46 12.92 -21.30
CA GLY A 52 -2.43 13.88 -20.90
C GLY A 52 -1.24 13.25 -20.17
N LEU A 53 -1.49 12.19 -19.37
CA LEU A 53 -0.42 11.44 -18.70
C LEU A 53 0.42 10.61 -19.69
N VAL A 54 -0.22 10.01 -20.71
CA VAL A 54 0.49 9.29 -21.77
C VAL A 54 1.39 10.23 -22.58
N GLU A 55 0.89 11.41 -22.96
CA GLU A 55 1.68 12.44 -23.64
C GLU A 55 2.89 12.89 -22.82
N LEU A 56 2.71 13.08 -21.51
CA LEU A 56 3.79 13.47 -20.60
C LEU A 56 4.85 12.38 -20.51
N VAL A 57 4.44 11.11 -20.33
CA VAL A 57 5.37 9.97 -20.27
C VAL A 57 6.08 9.77 -21.60
N GLN A 58 5.37 9.95 -22.74
CA GLN A 58 6.00 9.88 -24.08
C GLN A 58 7.09 10.94 -24.23
N GLY A 59 6.82 12.20 -23.81
CA GLY A 59 7.81 13.27 -23.85
C GLY A 59 9.08 12.93 -23.06
N ILE A 60 8.90 12.37 -21.84
CA ILE A 60 10.03 11.93 -21.00
C ILE A 60 10.80 10.77 -21.68
N MET A 61 10.09 9.82 -22.30
CA MET A 61 10.75 8.72 -23.02
C MET A 61 11.55 9.23 -24.23
N ASP A 62 11.00 10.20 -24.99
CA ASP A 62 11.67 10.79 -26.15
C ASP A 62 12.94 11.57 -25.74
N GLU A 63 12.88 12.34 -24.64
CA GLU A 63 14.04 13.01 -24.06
C GLU A 63 15.13 12.00 -23.66
N ARG A 64 14.78 10.92 -22.97
CA ARG A 64 15.75 9.87 -22.58
C ARG A 64 16.37 9.14 -23.76
N VAL A 65 15.59 8.92 -24.84
CA VAL A 65 16.15 8.36 -26.08
C VAL A 65 17.20 9.31 -26.69
N ALA A 66 16.95 10.63 -26.65
CA ALA A 66 17.89 11.63 -27.18
C ALA A 66 19.16 11.76 -26.31
N GLU A 67 19.03 11.63 -24.99
CA GLU A 67 20.15 11.68 -24.04
C GLU A 67 21.00 10.40 -24.04
N GLY A 68 20.41 9.27 -24.38
CA GLY A 68 21.01 7.95 -24.29
C GLY A 68 20.89 7.32 -22.90
N PRO A 69 21.33 6.05 -22.73
CA PRO A 69 21.18 5.33 -21.47
C PRO A 69 22.06 5.95 -20.37
N PRO A 70 21.53 6.12 -19.16
CA PRO A 70 22.32 6.57 -18.01
C PRO A 70 23.28 5.47 -17.52
N PRO A 71 24.24 5.82 -16.65
CA PRO A 71 25.04 4.83 -15.92
C PRO A 71 24.15 3.82 -15.18
N ASP A 72 24.63 2.59 -15.00
CA ASP A 72 23.83 1.50 -14.44
C ASP A 72 23.30 1.78 -13.01
N ASP A 73 24.05 2.51 -12.21
CA ASP A 73 23.68 2.91 -10.84
C ASP A 73 22.69 4.08 -10.78
N GLU A 74 22.48 4.79 -11.88
CA GLU A 74 21.48 5.87 -12.01
C GLU A 74 20.18 5.41 -12.69
N ARG A 75 20.12 4.17 -13.19
CA ARG A 75 18.95 3.65 -13.89
C ARG A 75 17.75 3.52 -12.96
N ASP A 76 16.62 4.03 -13.41
CA ASP A 76 15.34 3.84 -12.75
C ASP A 76 14.42 2.83 -13.50
N LEU A 77 13.22 2.64 -13.01
CA LEU A 77 12.29 1.69 -13.61
C LEU A 77 11.95 2.05 -15.06
N LEU A 78 11.86 3.34 -15.41
CA LEU A 78 11.58 3.75 -16.80
C LEU A 78 12.73 3.33 -17.72
N ASP A 79 13.97 3.55 -17.30
CA ASP A 79 15.15 3.13 -18.09
C ASP A 79 15.18 1.62 -18.29
N VAL A 80 14.81 0.84 -17.25
CA VAL A 80 14.66 -0.61 -17.34
C VAL A 80 13.59 -1.00 -18.37
N LEU A 81 12.39 -0.42 -18.29
CA LEU A 81 11.30 -0.71 -19.22
C LEU A 81 11.68 -0.32 -20.66
N MET A 82 12.33 0.82 -20.85
CA MET A 82 12.81 1.28 -22.16
C MET A 82 13.95 0.43 -22.71
N SER A 83 14.64 -0.37 -21.90
CA SER A 83 15.69 -1.27 -22.37
C SER A 83 15.18 -2.61 -22.91
N ILE A 84 13.93 -2.97 -22.58
CA ILE A 84 13.34 -4.24 -22.99
C ILE A 84 12.90 -4.15 -24.44
N ARG A 85 13.36 -5.12 -25.24
CA ARG A 85 13.09 -5.21 -26.67
C ARG A 85 12.40 -6.51 -27.01
N ASP A 86 11.56 -6.47 -28.05
CA ASP A 86 11.05 -7.65 -28.71
C ASP A 86 12.12 -8.26 -29.63
N PRO A 87 11.94 -9.51 -30.10
CA PRO A 87 12.92 -10.18 -30.96
C PRO A 87 13.27 -9.43 -32.26
N ASP A 88 12.40 -8.55 -32.72
CA ASP A 88 12.62 -7.69 -33.90
C ASP A 88 13.38 -6.39 -33.59
N GLY A 89 13.73 -6.16 -32.30
CA GLY A 89 14.47 -4.99 -31.84
C GLY A 89 13.59 -3.77 -31.51
N THR A 90 12.28 -3.85 -31.67
CA THR A 90 11.36 -2.77 -31.28
C THR A 90 11.21 -2.69 -29.74
N LEU A 91 10.79 -1.52 -29.24
CA LEU A 91 10.45 -1.38 -27.82
C LEU A 91 9.31 -2.32 -27.47
N ARG A 92 9.49 -3.08 -26.40
CA ARG A 92 8.45 -3.99 -25.91
C ARG A 92 7.23 -3.26 -25.38
N PHE A 93 7.42 -2.10 -24.77
CA PHE A 93 6.36 -1.33 -24.13
C PHE A 93 6.22 0.04 -24.79
N SER A 94 5.00 0.36 -25.19
CA SER A 94 4.59 1.70 -25.62
C SER A 94 4.49 2.67 -24.45
N ALA A 95 4.45 3.95 -24.71
CA ALA A 95 4.22 4.96 -23.67
C ALA A 95 2.88 4.77 -22.96
N ASP A 96 1.84 4.32 -23.64
CA ASP A 96 0.54 4.02 -23.03
C ASP A 96 0.65 2.87 -22.02
N GLU A 97 1.35 1.79 -22.35
CA GLU A 97 1.56 0.65 -21.46
C GLU A 97 2.44 1.03 -20.26
N VAL A 98 3.52 1.80 -20.46
CA VAL A 98 4.37 2.32 -19.39
C VAL A 98 3.57 3.23 -18.47
N THR A 99 2.79 4.14 -19.02
CA THR A 99 1.90 5.02 -18.25
C THR A 99 0.90 4.21 -17.43
N GLY A 100 0.29 3.19 -18.03
CA GLY A 100 -0.63 2.28 -17.35
C GLY A 100 0.02 1.57 -16.16
N MET A 101 1.25 1.07 -16.32
CA MET A 101 2.01 0.44 -15.23
C MET A 101 2.32 1.43 -14.10
N PHE A 102 2.76 2.64 -14.42
CA PHE A 102 3.10 3.65 -13.42
C PHE A 102 1.88 4.14 -12.64
N ILE A 103 0.78 4.42 -13.33
CA ILE A 103 -0.49 4.78 -12.70
C ILE A 103 -0.95 3.67 -11.76
N SER A 104 -0.91 2.41 -12.23
CA SER A 104 -1.33 1.25 -11.43
C SER A 104 -0.49 1.11 -10.16
N MET A 105 0.85 1.25 -10.26
CA MET A 105 1.73 1.17 -9.10
C MET A 105 1.52 2.32 -8.12
N MET A 106 1.37 3.54 -8.62
CA MET A 106 1.11 4.71 -7.76
C MET A 106 -0.23 4.60 -7.04
N PHE A 107 -1.29 4.23 -7.77
CA PHE A 107 -2.62 4.03 -7.19
C PHE A 107 -2.63 2.91 -6.15
N ALA A 108 -2.07 1.76 -6.48
CA ALA A 108 -2.02 0.62 -5.57
C ALA A 108 -1.19 0.92 -4.31
N GLY A 109 -0.07 1.65 -4.44
CA GLY A 109 0.84 1.94 -3.33
C GLY A 109 0.45 3.15 -2.47
N HIS A 110 -0.38 4.07 -2.97
CA HIS A 110 -0.71 5.32 -2.26
C HIS A 110 -1.74 5.08 -1.15
N HIS A 111 -2.97 4.74 -1.52
CA HIS A 111 -4.09 4.67 -0.58
C HIS A 111 -3.97 3.50 0.40
N THR A 112 -3.47 2.37 -0.05
CA THR A 112 -3.30 1.19 0.82
C THR A 112 -2.26 1.43 1.89
N THR A 113 -1.11 2.02 1.53
CA THR A 113 -0.02 2.28 2.47
C THR A 113 -0.37 3.40 3.44
N SER A 114 -0.95 4.52 2.95
CA SER A 114 -1.35 5.63 3.82
C SER A 114 -2.47 5.24 4.79
N GLY A 115 -3.45 4.47 4.34
CA GLY A 115 -4.51 3.92 5.19
C GLY A 115 -3.96 2.98 6.27
N THR A 116 -3.04 2.09 5.89
CA THR A 116 -2.37 1.20 6.85
C THR A 116 -1.54 1.98 7.87
N ALA A 117 -0.76 2.98 7.43
CA ALA A 117 0.01 3.83 8.35
C ALA A 117 -0.91 4.55 9.35
N ALA A 118 -1.99 5.14 8.85
CA ALA A 118 -2.96 5.84 9.70
C ALA A 118 -3.58 4.90 10.74
N TRP A 119 -4.04 3.72 10.34
CA TRP A 119 -4.60 2.75 11.27
C TRP A 119 -3.58 2.18 12.25
N THR A 120 -2.35 1.88 11.80
CA THR A 120 -1.28 1.45 12.70
C THR A 120 -1.03 2.50 13.79
N LEU A 121 -0.95 3.78 13.42
CA LEU A 121 -0.78 4.85 14.38
C LEU A 121 -1.96 4.92 15.37
N ILE A 122 -3.20 4.89 14.87
CA ILE A 122 -4.38 4.97 15.73
C ILE A 122 -4.45 3.78 16.69
N GLU A 123 -4.16 2.57 16.24
CA GLU A 123 -4.15 1.40 17.11
C GLU A 123 -3.04 1.50 18.18
N LEU A 124 -1.85 1.97 17.83
CA LEU A 124 -0.80 2.23 18.81
C LEU A 124 -1.20 3.32 19.82
N LEU A 125 -1.89 4.37 19.40
CA LEU A 125 -2.41 5.42 20.29
C LEU A 125 -3.53 4.92 21.21
N ARG A 126 -4.32 3.95 20.77
CA ARG A 126 -5.36 3.28 21.56
C ARG A 126 -4.77 2.30 22.59
N HIS A 127 -3.57 1.77 22.32
CA HIS A 127 -2.91 0.75 23.11
C HIS A 127 -1.53 1.23 23.60
N PRO A 128 -1.48 2.10 24.65
CA PRO A 128 -0.24 2.70 25.12
C PRO A 128 0.86 1.71 25.52
N ALA A 129 0.48 0.50 25.96
CA ALA A 129 1.45 -0.55 26.28
C ALA A 129 2.18 -1.05 25.03
N GLU A 130 1.45 -1.21 23.90
CA GLU A 130 2.05 -1.62 22.63
C GLU A 130 2.88 -0.47 22.00
N MET A 131 2.42 0.77 22.12
CA MET A 131 3.21 1.94 21.74
C MET A 131 4.54 2.00 22.53
N ALA A 132 4.51 1.70 23.83
CA ALA A 132 5.72 1.69 24.66
C ALA A 132 6.72 0.61 24.21
N LYS A 133 6.25 -0.61 23.87
CA LYS A 133 7.11 -1.67 23.32
C LYS A 133 7.80 -1.21 22.03
N VAL A 134 7.03 -0.67 21.08
CA VAL A 134 7.56 -0.17 19.82
C VAL A 134 8.55 0.97 20.04
N THR A 135 8.24 1.91 20.93
CA THR A 135 9.13 3.04 21.20
C THR A 135 10.43 2.59 21.83
N ALA A 136 10.37 1.65 22.82
CA ALA A 136 11.56 1.09 23.46
C ALA A 136 12.45 0.34 22.45
N GLU A 137 11.84 -0.47 21.56
CA GLU A 137 12.55 -1.17 20.49
C GLU A 137 13.32 -0.19 19.59
N LEU A 138 12.69 0.93 19.19
CA LEU A 138 13.35 1.94 18.36
C LEU A 138 14.42 2.72 19.13
N ASP A 139 14.19 3.03 20.40
CA ASP A 139 15.16 3.71 21.24
C ASP A 139 16.41 2.86 21.47
N ASP A 140 16.25 1.56 21.70
CA ASP A 140 17.37 0.62 21.84
C ASP A 140 18.15 0.47 20.52
N LEU A 141 17.43 0.31 19.39
CA LEU A 141 18.06 0.10 18.08
C LEU A 141 18.85 1.31 17.60
N PHE A 142 18.40 2.53 17.90
CA PHE A 142 19.02 3.78 17.47
C PHE A 142 19.73 4.52 18.63
N ALA A 143 20.06 3.83 19.73
CA ALA A 143 20.74 4.42 20.90
C ALA A 143 22.10 5.02 20.56
N ASP A 144 22.78 4.50 19.54
CA ASP A 144 24.08 4.98 19.05
C ASP A 144 23.98 6.18 18.10
N GLY A 145 22.76 6.64 17.78
CA GLY A 145 22.52 7.72 16.84
C GLY A 145 22.65 7.33 15.37
N SER A 146 22.65 6.03 15.08
CA SER A 146 22.70 5.54 13.68
C SER A 146 21.49 5.95 12.87
N ASP A 147 21.67 6.08 11.56
CA ASP A 147 20.58 6.38 10.63
C ASP A 147 19.72 5.15 10.35
N VAL A 148 18.47 5.41 9.94
CA VAL A 148 17.55 4.37 9.49
C VAL A 148 18.11 3.71 8.23
N SER A 149 18.51 2.44 8.35
CA SER A 149 19.08 1.64 7.26
C SER A 149 18.20 0.46 6.91
N TYR A 150 18.43 -0.13 5.74
CA TYR A 150 17.74 -1.37 5.34
C TYR A 150 17.93 -2.50 6.36
N GLN A 151 19.14 -2.62 6.94
CA GLN A 151 19.42 -3.64 7.95
C GLN A 151 18.63 -3.35 9.24
N ALA A 152 18.66 -2.11 9.74
CA ALA A 152 17.91 -1.72 10.93
C ALA A 152 16.41 -2.02 10.78
N LEU A 153 15.81 -1.75 9.61
CA LEU A 153 14.40 -2.04 9.35
C LEU A 153 14.03 -3.54 9.43
N ARG A 154 14.99 -4.45 9.45
CA ARG A 154 14.76 -5.88 9.64
C ARG A 154 14.77 -6.31 11.10
N GLU A 155 15.22 -5.45 11.99
CA GLU A 155 15.47 -5.72 13.41
C GLU A 155 14.43 -5.07 14.33
N ILE A 156 13.21 -4.78 13.81
CA ILE A 156 12.12 -4.12 14.53
C ILE A 156 10.85 -4.99 14.55
N PRO A 157 10.87 -6.14 15.26
CA PRO A 157 9.77 -7.08 15.27
C PRO A 157 8.47 -6.55 15.91
N HIS A 158 8.54 -5.70 16.95
CA HIS A 158 7.34 -5.16 17.60
C HIS A 158 6.60 -4.18 16.69
N LEU A 159 7.32 -3.30 16.00
CA LEU A 159 6.71 -2.41 15.01
C LEU A 159 6.13 -3.20 13.83
N GLU A 160 6.83 -4.21 13.33
CA GLU A 160 6.32 -5.06 12.26
C GLU A 160 5.05 -5.80 12.69
N ALA A 161 5.02 -6.33 13.90
CA ALA A 161 3.87 -7.00 14.48
C ALA A 161 2.67 -6.05 14.63
N ALA A 162 2.89 -4.81 15.07
CA ALA A 162 1.85 -3.79 15.15
C ALA A 162 1.26 -3.45 13.78
N ILE A 163 2.10 -3.33 12.75
CA ILE A 163 1.65 -3.11 11.35
C ILE A 163 0.85 -4.31 10.85
N LYS A 164 1.30 -5.54 11.10
CA LYS A 164 0.59 -6.77 10.72
C LYS A 164 -0.78 -6.87 11.39
N GLU A 165 -0.88 -6.50 12.66
CA GLU A 165 -2.14 -6.55 13.40
C GLU A 165 -3.10 -5.44 12.95
N ALA A 166 -2.60 -4.24 12.66
CA ALA A 166 -3.41 -3.18 12.07
C ALA A 166 -3.96 -3.61 10.69
N LEU A 167 -3.16 -4.26 9.85
CA LEU A 167 -3.61 -4.83 8.57
C LEU A 167 -4.66 -5.92 8.72
N ARG A 168 -4.59 -6.72 9.79
CA ARG A 168 -5.62 -7.73 10.10
C ARG A 168 -6.94 -7.07 10.46
N LEU A 169 -6.92 -6.10 11.36
CA LEU A 169 -8.12 -5.42 11.87
C LEU A 169 -8.71 -4.43 10.87
N HIS A 170 -7.87 -3.77 10.09
CA HIS A 170 -8.24 -2.70 9.16
C HIS A 170 -7.67 -2.93 7.75
N PRO A 171 -8.02 -4.05 7.08
CA PRO A 171 -7.51 -4.31 5.74
C PRO A 171 -7.99 -3.21 4.77
N PRO A 172 -7.09 -2.57 4.01
CA PRO A 172 -7.47 -1.55 3.03
C PRO A 172 -8.42 -2.09 1.94
N LEU A 173 -8.25 -3.35 1.58
CA LEU A 173 -9.15 -4.08 0.67
C LEU A 173 -9.93 -5.11 1.48
N ILE A 174 -11.23 -4.86 1.65
CA ILE A 174 -12.10 -5.71 2.45
C ILE A 174 -12.62 -6.95 1.71
N LEU A 175 -12.50 -6.94 0.38
CA LEU A 175 -13.01 -7.98 -0.50
C LEU A 175 -12.08 -8.18 -1.69
N VAL A 176 -11.72 -9.41 -1.99
CA VAL A 176 -11.02 -9.79 -3.23
C VAL A 176 -11.94 -10.63 -4.10
N LEU A 177 -12.08 -10.24 -5.38
CA LEU A 177 -13.00 -10.87 -6.32
C LEU A 177 -12.26 -11.74 -7.34
N ARG A 178 -12.89 -12.85 -7.71
CA ARG A 178 -12.46 -13.74 -8.81
C ARG A 178 -13.67 -14.11 -9.66
N LYS A 179 -13.46 -14.32 -10.94
CA LYS A 179 -14.48 -14.87 -11.83
C LYS A 179 -14.12 -16.33 -12.12
N ALA A 180 -15.08 -17.23 -11.90
CA ALA A 180 -14.91 -18.63 -12.23
C ALA A 180 -14.75 -18.79 -13.76
N THR A 181 -13.65 -19.41 -14.21
CA THR A 181 -13.36 -19.66 -15.63
C THR A 181 -13.82 -21.03 -16.11
N ARG A 182 -14.42 -21.79 -15.25
CA ARG A 182 -15.05 -23.11 -15.48
C ARG A 182 -15.96 -23.44 -14.32
N ASP A 183 -16.85 -24.41 -14.49
CA ASP A 183 -17.59 -24.99 -13.37
C ASP A 183 -16.62 -25.58 -12.34
N LEU A 184 -16.88 -25.35 -11.08
CA LEU A 184 -16.10 -25.89 -9.97
C LEU A 184 -17.02 -26.22 -8.79
N ASP A 185 -16.58 -27.12 -7.93
CA ASP A 185 -17.18 -27.40 -6.62
C ASP A 185 -16.31 -26.77 -5.54
N LEU A 186 -16.95 -26.04 -4.63
CA LEU A 186 -16.30 -25.46 -3.46
C LEU A 186 -17.10 -25.82 -2.22
N ALA A 187 -16.54 -26.66 -1.39
CA ALA A 187 -17.16 -27.13 -0.14
C ALA A 187 -18.59 -27.70 -0.34
N GLY A 188 -18.82 -28.46 -1.41
CA GLY A 188 -20.11 -29.06 -1.77
C GLY A 188 -21.08 -28.09 -2.47
N HIS A 189 -20.65 -26.87 -2.80
CA HIS A 189 -21.43 -25.91 -3.56
C HIS A 189 -20.93 -25.82 -5.01
N ARG A 190 -21.83 -26.08 -5.96
CA ARG A 190 -21.52 -25.91 -7.38
C ARG A 190 -21.44 -24.42 -7.72
N ILE A 191 -20.30 -24.00 -8.24
CA ILE A 191 -20.03 -22.65 -8.76
C ILE A 191 -19.97 -22.75 -10.28
N ALA A 192 -20.94 -22.15 -10.96
CA ALA A 192 -20.96 -22.16 -12.42
C ALA A 192 -19.87 -21.26 -13.01
N GLU A 193 -19.43 -21.58 -14.24
CA GLU A 193 -18.58 -20.70 -15.03
C GLU A 193 -19.18 -19.29 -15.13
N GLY A 194 -18.33 -18.27 -15.03
CA GLY A 194 -18.75 -16.86 -15.08
C GLY A 194 -19.18 -16.29 -13.73
N THR A 195 -19.40 -17.12 -12.70
CA THR A 195 -19.78 -16.66 -11.36
C THR A 195 -18.68 -15.81 -10.72
N LEU A 196 -19.05 -14.65 -10.11
CA LEU A 196 -18.16 -13.88 -9.28
C LEU A 196 -18.08 -14.50 -7.88
N VAL A 197 -16.88 -14.84 -7.47
CA VAL A 197 -16.57 -15.40 -6.15
C VAL A 197 -15.77 -14.38 -5.36
N GLY A 198 -16.24 -14.02 -4.18
CA GLY A 198 -15.60 -13.07 -3.29
C GLY A 198 -15.04 -13.73 -2.03
N ALA A 199 -13.79 -13.40 -1.68
CA ALA A 199 -13.24 -13.68 -0.37
C ALA A 199 -13.18 -12.37 0.43
N SER A 200 -13.86 -12.34 1.58
CA SER A 200 -13.90 -11.15 2.44
C SER A 200 -12.77 -11.18 3.43
N LEU A 201 -11.75 -10.33 3.21
CA LEU A 201 -10.63 -10.20 4.13
C LEU A 201 -11.06 -9.65 5.49
N SER A 202 -12.02 -8.71 5.51
CA SER A 202 -12.53 -8.14 6.76
C SER A 202 -13.25 -9.14 7.65
N VAL A 203 -13.84 -10.19 7.06
CA VAL A 203 -14.47 -11.28 7.79
C VAL A 203 -13.43 -12.35 8.14
N SER A 204 -12.66 -12.81 7.15
CA SER A 204 -11.68 -13.90 7.35
C SER A 204 -10.65 -13.56 8.43
N ASN A 205 -10.21 -12.31 8.48
CA ASN A 205 -9.23 -11.84 9.46
C ASN A 205 -9.79 -11.76 10.91
N ARG A 206 -11.10 -12.03 11.11
CA ARG A 206 -11.77 -11.96 12.42
C ARG A 206 -12.50 -13.25 12.79
N LEU A 207 -12.19 -14.35 12.10
CA LEU A 207 -12.76 -15.65 12.43
C LEU A 207 -12.20 -16.17 13.75
N PRO A 208 -13.04 -16.46 14.76
CA PRO A 208 -12.57 -16.94 16.07
C PRO A 208 -11.92 -18.32 15.99
N GLU A 209 -12.21 -19.08 14.92
CA GLU A 209 -11.54 -20.36 14.64
C GLU A 209 -10.08 -20.20 14.20
N CYS A 210 -9.71 -18.98 13.77
CA CYS A 210 -8.38 -18.67 13.27
C CYS A 210 -7.58 -17.73 14.18
N PHE A 211 -8.29 -16.90 14.96
CA PHE A 211 -7.67 -15.88 15.79
C PHE A 211 -8.29 -15.85 17.19
N ASP A 212 -7.51 -16.11 18.21
CA ASP A 212 -7.89 -15.84 19.58
C ASP A 212 -8.10 -14.33 19.76
N GLU A 213 -9.15 -13.92 20.45
CA GLU A 213 -9.51 -12.51 20.62
C GLU A 213 -9.53 -11.75 19.27
N PRO A 214 -10.40 -12.15 18.32
CA PRO A 214 -10.34 -11.70 16.93
C PRO A 214 -10.57 -10.18 16.74
N ASP A 215 -11.20 -9.52 17.70
CA ASP A 215 -11.48 -8.08 17.66
C ASP A 215 -10.49 -7.24 18.48
N SER A 216 -9.57 -7.88 19.20
CA SER A 216 -8.53 -7.21 19.99
C SER A 216 -7.29 -6.94 19.17
N PHE A 217 -6.61 -5.81 19.46
CA PHE A 217 -5.30 -5.48 18.88
C PHE A 217 -4.19 -6.15 19.71
N VAL A 218 -3.67 -7.25 19.22
CA VAL A 218 -2.68 -8.11 19.91
C VAL A 218 -1.48 -8.36 18.99
N PRO A 219 -0.52 -7.43 18.86
CA PRO A 219 0.67 -7.59 18.02
C PRO A 219 1.51 -8.83 18.33
N ASP A 220 1.56 -9.24 19.59
CA ASP A 220 2.34 -10.40 20.04
C ASP A 220 1.97 -11.72 19.32
N ARG A 221 0.86 -11.76 18.54
CA ARG A 221 0.54 -12.90 17.65
C ARG A 221 1.63 -13.20 16.64
N TYR A 222 2.35 -12.16 16.20
CA TYR A 222 3.34 -12.24 15.12
C TYR A 222 4.77 -12.31 15.63
N ILE A 223 4.95 -12.43 16.95
CA ILE A 223 6.25 -12.53 17.60
C ILE A 223 6.41 -13.94 18.16
N ALA A 224 7.65 -14.45 18.10
CA ALA A 224 7.96 -15.77 18.67
C ALA A 224 7.58 -15.84 20.17
N PRO A 225 7.02 -16.98 20.63
CA PRO A 225 6.89 -18.25 19.94
C PRO A 225 5.57 -18.44 19.16
N ARG A 226 4.70 -17.43 19.08
CA ARG A 226 3.38 -17.58 18.45
C ARG A 226 3.48 -17.65 16.93
N GLU A 227 3.96 -16.59 16.29
CA GLU A 227 4.15 -16.48 14.84
C GLU A 227 2.93 -17.01 14.05
N ASP A 228 1.72 -16.54 14.42
CA ASP A 228 0.44 -17.07 13.92
C ASP A 228 0.33 -16.99 12.39
N ASP A 229 0.95 -16.00 11.76
CA ASP A 229 1.00 -15.83 10.31
C ASP A 229 1.90 -16.85 9.60
N LEU A 230 2.91 -17.39 10.28
CA LEU A 230 3.76 -18.47 9.76
C LEU A 230 3.15 -19.83 10.04
N ALA A 231 2.54 -20.03 11.22
CA ALA A 231 1.87 -21.28 11.59
C ALA A 231 0.67 -21.58 10.67
N ASN A 232 -0.07 -20.54 10.26
CA ASN A 232 -1.24 -20.67 9.38
C ASN A 232 -1.22 -19.59 8.27
N PRO A 233 -0.40 -19.74 7.24
CA PRO A 233 -0.18 -18.68 6.22
C PRO A 233 -1.42 -18.34 5.37
N TRP A 234 -2.49 -19.13 5.47
CA TRP A 234 -3.75 -18.89 4.76
C TRP A 234 -4.78 -18.11 5.60
N THR A 235 -4.53 -17.89 6.88
CA THR A 235 -5.43 -17.11 7.75
C THR A 235 -5.11 -15.62 7.71
N TRP A 236 -3.82 -15.25 7.60
CA TRP A 236 -3.36 -13.88 7.51
C TRP A 236 -3.01 -13.53 6.06
N ILE A 237 -3.98 -13.01 5.31
CA ILE A 237 -3.84 -12.74 3.87
C ILE A 237 -4.17 -11.29 3.46
N PRO A 238 -3.78 -10.24 4.22
CA PRO A 238 -4.11 -8.85 3.86
C PRO A 238 -3.50 -8.42 2.52
N PHE A 239 -2.43 -9.07 2.07
CA PHE A 239 -1.81 -8.88 0.76
C PHE A 239 -2.33 -9.85 -0.30
N GLY A 240 -3.42 -10.56 -0.04
CA GLY A 240 -3.90 -11.64 -0.89
C GLY A 240 -3.02 -12.87 -0.85
N ALA A 241 -3.35 -13.86 -1.68
CA ALA A 241 -2.66 -15.14 -1.72
C ALA A 241 -2.58 -15.70 -3.15
N GLY A 242 -1.71 -16.71 -3.36
CA GLY A 242 -1.54 -17.39 -4.65
C GLY A 242 -0.93 -16.50 -5.73
N ARG A 243 -1.33 -16.74 -6.98
CA ARG A 243 -0.75 -16.07 -8.16
C ARG A 243 -1.00 -14.56 -8.22
N HIS A 244 -1.98 -14.06 -7.48
CA HIS A 244 -2.36 -12.65 -7.42
C HIS A 244 -2.01 -12.00 -6.07
N ARG A 245 -1.06 -12.57 -5.34
CA ARG A 245 -0.52 -11.93 -4.14
C ARG A 245 0.09 -10.58 -4.50
N CYS A 246 -0.06 -9.61 -3.62
CA CYS A 246 0.50 -8.27 -3.80
C CYS A 246 2.02 -8.33 -4.04
N VAL A 247 2.47 -7.82 -5.17
CA VAL A 247 3.91 -7.76 -5.51
C VAL A 247 4.66 -6.74 -4.65
N GLY A 248 3.95 -5.72 -4.13
CA GLY A 248 4.48 -4.65 -3.29
C GLY A 248 4.50 -4.96 -1.79
N ALA A 249 4.15 -6.19 -1.35
CA ALA A 249 4.01 -6.50 0.08
C ALA A 249 5.28 -6.21 0.90
N ALA A 250 6.43 -6.67 0.43
CA ALA A 250 7.71 -6.42 1.10
C ALA A 250 8.08 -4.94 1.11
N PHE A 251 7.85 -4.24 -0.01
CA PHE A 251 8.09 -2.80 -0.12
C PHE A 251 7.17 -2.01 0.83
N ALA A 252 5.88 -2.34 0.89
CA ALA A 252 4.92 -1.66 1.75
C ALA A 252 5.29 -1.79 3.24
N LEU A 253 5.63 -3.00 3.70
CA LEU A 253 6.07 -3.22 5.09
C LEU A 253 7.36 -2.44 5.39
N MET A 254 8.34 -2.46 4.48
CA MET A 254 9.59 -1.74 4.63
C MET A 254 9.36 -0.22 4.70
N GLN A 255 8.52 0.31 3.81
CA GLN A 255 8.16 1.73 3.77
C GLN A 255 7.44 2.16 5.05
N LEU A 256 6.48 1.37 5.53
CA LEU A 256 5.77 1.64 6.78
C LEU A 256 6.75 1.67 7.96
N LYS A 257 7.63 0.67 8.07
CA LYS A 257 8.65 0.64 9.11
C LYS A 257 9.55 1.89 9.08
N ALA A 258 10.04 2.28 7.90
CA ALA A 258 10.85 3.49 7.74
C ALA A 258 10.10 4.76 8.18
N ILE A 259 8.82 4.90 7.79
CA ILE A 259 7.99 6.03 8.20
C ILE A 259 7.85 6.10 9.73
N PHE A 260 7.54 4.97 10.37
CA PHE A 260 7.37 4.93 11.82
C PHE A 260 8.69 5.11 12.58
N CYS A 261 9.81 4.59 12.07
CA CYS A 261 11.13 4.86 12.64
C CYS A 261 11.39 6.37 12.73
N VAL A 262 11.25 7.10 11.63
CA VAL A 262 11.46 8.55 11.59
C VAL A 262 10.43 9.28 12.47
N LEU A 263 9.14 8.90 12.34
CA LEU A 263 8.06 9.55 13.05
C LEU A 263 8.21 9.42 14.57
N LEU A 264 8.41 8.20 15.07
CA LEU A 264 8.43 7.92 16.51
C LEU A 264 9.77 8.24 17.18
N GLN A 265 10.86 8.37 16.42
CA GLN A 265 12.12 8.89 16.95
C GLN A 265 12.02 10.39 17.27
N ASP A 266 11.34 11.17 16.42
CA ASP A 266 11.31 12.63 16.54
C ASP A 266 10.09 13.17 17.27
N TRP A 267 8.97 12.41 17.27
CA TRP A 267 7.69 12.92 17.73
C TRP A 267 7.01 11.98 18.73
N GLU A 268 6.46 12.58 19.77
CA GLU A 268 5.45 11.96 20.62
C GLU A 268 4.08 12.32 20.10
N LEU A 269 3.21 11.31 19.98
CA LEU A 269 1.86 11.49 19.46
C LEU A 269 0.83 11.06 20.49
N GLU A 270 -0.30 11.76 20.52
CA GLU A 270 -1.43 11.49 21.40
C GLU A 270 -2.74 11.56 20.60
N ALA A 271 -3.72 10.74 20.98
CA ALA A 271 -5.07 10.84 20.43
C ALA A 271 -5.67 12.22 20.77
N ALA A 272 -6.21 12.92 19.78
CA ALA A 272 -6.83 14.23 19.95
C ALA A 272 -8.35 14.17 20.04
N GLN A 273 -8.93 12.99 19.84
CA GLN A 273 -10.37 12.74 19.86
C GLN A 273 -10.66 11.40 20.56
N PRO A 274 -11.92 11.17 21.01
CA PRO A 274 -12.27 9.90 21.66
C PRO A 274 -11.96 8.70 20.78
N PRO A 275 -11.41 7.59 21.34
CA PRO A 275 -10.97 6.42 20.57
C PRO A 275 -12.04 5.83 19.64
N GLU A 276 -13.31 5.83 20.04
CA GLU A 276 -14.46 5.30 19.29
C GLU A 276 -14.83 6.12 18.05
N THR A 277 -14.33 7.35 17.94
CA THR A 277 -14.58 8.22 16.79
C THR A 277 -13.67 7.93 15.60
N TYR A 278 -12.54 7.26 15.83
CA TYR A 278 -11.70 6.74 14.75
C TYR A 278 -12.34 5.49 14.17
N ARG A 279 -12.81 5.57 12.93
CA ARG A 279 -13.54 4.47 12.26
C ARG A 279 -13.23 4.41 10.79
N ASN A 280 -13.52 3.27 10.18
CA ASN A 280 -13.35 3.07 8.74
C ASN A 280 -14.34 3.93 7.93
N ASP A 281 -13.83 4.52 6.86
CA ASP A 281 -14.64 5.07 5.76
C ASP A 281 -14.77 4.02 4.66
N HIS A 282 -15.95 3.43 4.54
CA HIS A 282 -16.29 2.44 3.52
C HIS A 282 -16.88 3.07 2.26
N SER A 283 -16.91 4.41 2.14
CA SER A 283 -17.41 5.09 0.94
C SER A 283 -16.46 5.00 -0.25
N LYS A 284 -15.21 4.57 -0.02
CA LYS A 284 -14.17 4.43 -1.02
C LYS A 284 -13.87 2.97 -1.33
N MET A 285 -13.35 2.73 -2.53
CA MET A 285 -12.91 1.40 -2.95
C MET A 285 -11.80 0.83 -2.05
N VAL A 286 -10.84 1.68 -1.68
CA VAL A 286 -9.83 1.38 -0.67
C VAL A 286 -10.31 2.00 0.64
N VAL A 287 -10.59 1.16 1.63
CA VAL A 287 -11.05 1.61 2.94
C VAL A 287 -9.97 2.45 3.60
N GLN A 288 -10.35 3.60 4.08
CA GLN A 288 -9.48 4.56 4.74
C GLN A 288 -10.00 4.90 6.13
N LEU A 289 -9.24 5.69 6.86
CA LEU A 289 -9.68 6.26 8.11
C LEU A 289 -10.63 7.44 7.83
N ALA A 290 -11.82 7.42 8.44
CA ALA A 290 -12.82 8.48 8.28
C ALA A 290 -12.32 9.82 8.83
N GLN A 291 -12.66 10.90 8.14
CA GLN A 291 -12.31 12.24 8.55
C GLN A 291 -13.43 12.90 9.40
N PRO A 292 -13.12 13.79 10.33
CA PRO A 292 -11.77 14.19 10.72
C PRO A 292 -11.04 13.12 11.54
N CYS A 293 -9.74 12.96 11.24
CA CYS A 293 -8.83 12.12 12.00
C CYS A 293 -7.69 13.00 12.51
N VAL A 294 -7.66 13.26 13.80
CA VAL A 294 -6.76 14.24 14.42
C VAL A 294 -5.94 13.57 15.51
N ALA A 295 -4.63 13.79 15.48
CA ALA A 295 -3.71 13.46 16.55
C ALA A 295 -2.97 14.74 17.00
N ARG A 296 -2.61 14.81 18.26
CA ARG A 296 -1.70 15.82 18.77
C ARG A 296 -0.28 15.30 18.67
N TYR A 297 0.67 16.19 18.49
CA TYR A 297 2.07 15.84 18.44
C TYR A 297 2.92 16.87 19.15
N ARG A 298 4.04 16.41 19.72
CA ARG A 298 5.13 17.25 20.24
C ARG A 298 6.46 16.62 19.91
N ARG A 299 7.50 17.43 19.76
CA ARG A 299 8.84 16.92 19.52
C ARG A 299 9.34 16.17 20.72
N ARG A 300 9.88 14.96 20.53
CA ARG A 300 10.54 14.22 21.61
C ARG A 300 11.76 14.99 22.12
N ARG A 301 11.88 15.11 23.42
CA ARG A 301 13.12 15.54 24.04
C ARG A 301 14.00 14.28 24.15
N ARG A 302 15.06 14.23 23.38
CA ARG A 302 16.12 13.26 23.64
C ARG A 302 16.99 13.92 24.71
N ASP A 303 17.09 13.30 25.87
CA ASP A 303 18.09 13.70 26.87
C ASP A 303 19.47 13.47 26.25
N ALA A 304 20.29 14.52 26.19
CA ALA A 304 21.59 14.55 25.53
C ALA A 304 22.64 13.76 26.37
#